data_e18c915bced4c5e07e94bf77a31f30f1
#
_entry.id   e18c915bced4c5e07e94bf77a31f30f1
#
_cell.length_a   1.000
_cell.length_b   1.000
_cell.length_c   1.000
_cell.angle_alpha   90.00
_cell.angle_beta   90.00
_cell.angle_gamma   90.00
#
_symmetry.space_group_name_H-M   'P 1'
#
loop_
_entity.id
_entity.type
_entity.pdbx_description
1 polymer ?
#
loop_
_entity_poly.entity_id
_entity_poly.type
_entity_poly.pdbx_seq_one_letter_code
_entity_poly.pdbx_strand_id
1 'polypeptide(L)'
;MRLATFIDPASHVQRTGEVRGDQIVAFQTGTVVDRLLDPDVTPASGEPYALADVTLCAPVPHPRAIFGVGLNYEAHARETGAELPEQPIVFMKLPSSSAPPGGPVRCPAVVRRLDYECELAIVMGADGRIAGYAVADDVSARDLQQRELQWTRAKGFDTSCPWGPWVTTADEVPDPRNLRLTTHVNGELRQDSNTSDLIFGPQEVVDFLLETCTLEPGDLILTGTPSGVGQSMDPPRFLEDGDVVRIEVEGLGVIEHPIRAAG
;
A
#
# COMPACT_ATOMS: atom_id res chain seq x y z
N MET A 1 1.49 14.11 -10.82
CA MET A 1 1.02 14.86 -9.61
C MET A 1 1.01 13.95 -8.40
N ARG A 2 1.23 14.48 -7.17
CA ARG A 2 1.21 13.68 -5.92
C ARG A 2 0.04 14.14 -5.06
N LEU A 3 -0.97 13.26 -4.91
CA LEU A 3 -2.25 13.56 -4.24
C LEU A 3 -2.26 12.96 -2.84
N ALA A 4 -2.46 13.78 -1.81
CA ALA A 4 -2.45 13.33 -0.42
C ALA A 4 -3.70 13.80 0.35
N THR A 5 -4.04 13.03 1.37
CA THR A 5 -4.98 13.41 2.43
C THR A 5 -4.20 13.67 3.71
N PHE A 6 -4.50 14.77 4.39
CA PHE A 6 -3.78 15.18 5.59
C PHE A 6 -4.70 15.85 6.61
N ILE A 7 -4.24 15.94 7.86
CA ILE A 7 -4.90 16.69 8.91
C ILE A 7 -4.28 18.09 8.97
N ASP A 8 -5.10 19.11 8.80
CA ASP A 8 -4.71 20.50 8.99
C ASP A 8 -4.27 20.73 10.44
N PRO A 9 -3.04 21.21 10.68
CA PRO A 9 -2.50 21.32 12.03
C PRO A 9 -3.20 22.35 12.92
N ALA A 10 -3.88 23.35 12.34
CA ALA A 10 -4.56 24.39 13.08
C ALA A 10 -6.02 24.04 13.40
N SER A 11 -6.74 23.48 12.42
CA SER A 11 -8.18 23.19 12.56
C SER A 11 -8.47 21.74 12.96
N HIS A 12 -7.48 20.84 12.86
CA HIS A 12 -7.63 19.38 13.02
C HIS A 12 -8.65 18.74 12.05
N VAL A 13 -8.98 19.44 10.96
CA VAL A 13 -9.88 18.95 9.92
C VAL A 13 -9.09 18.22 8.84
N GLN A 14 -9.64 17.13 8.35
CA GLN A 14 -9.07 16.39 7.22
C GLN A 14 -9.22 17.23 5.94
N ARG A 15 -8.10 17.38 5.21
CA ARG A 15 -8.03 18.07 3.92
C ARG A 15 -7.31 17.21 2.90
N THR A 16 -7.41 17.62 1.65
CA THR A 16 -6.68 17.01 0.54
C THR A 16 -5.82 18.07 -0.14
N GLY A 17 -4.70 17.63 -0.71
CA GLY A 17 -3.77 18.54 -1.36
C GLY A 17 -2.84 17.82 -2.32
N GLU A 18 -2.10 18.65 -3.04
CA GLU A 18 -1.02 18.25 -3.93
C GLU A 18 0.33 18.48 -3.24
N VAL A 19 1.15 17.44 -3.18
CA VAL A 19 2.51 17.53 -2.62
C VAL A 19 3.47 18.06 -3.68
N ARG A 20 4.17 19.15 -3.34
CA ARG A 20 5.15 19.86 -4.18
C ARG A 20 6.43 20.08 -3.36
N GLY A 21 7.44 19.24 -3.59
CA GLY A 21 8.68 19.28 -2.79
C GLY A 21 8.41 19.01 -1.31
N ASP A 22 8.73 19.96 -0.45
CA ASP A 22 8.54 19.93 1.00
C ASP A 22 7.21 20.54 1.48
N GLN A 23 6.31 20.86 0.56
CA GLN A 23 5.01 21.44 0.85
C GLN A 23 3.86 20.59 0.36
N ILE A 24 2.70 20.74 1.00
CA ILE A 24 1.40 20.29 0.50
C ILE A 24 0.49 21.49 0.28
N VAL A 25 0.05 21.70 -0.95
CA VAL A 25 -0.88 22.78 -1.32
C VAL A 25 -2.29 22.21 -1.28
N ALA A 26 -3.14 22.76 -0.42
CA ALA A 26 -4.50 22.27 -0.27
C ALA A 26 -5.34 22.47 -1.54
N PHE A 27 -6.22 21.51 -1.85
CA PHE A 27 -7.34 21.76 -2.74
C PHE A 27 -8.42 22.56 -1.99
N GLN A 28 -9.12 23.42 -2.71
CA GLN A 28 -10.18 24.22 -2.09
C GLN A 28 -11.40 23.36 -1.72
N THR A 29 -11.69 22.33 -2.49
CA THR A 29 -12.80 21.40 -2.30
C THR A 29 -12.44 20.01 -2.83
N GLY A 30 -13.22 19.01 -2.43
CA GLY A 30 -13.13 17.63 -2.93
C GLY A 30 -12.12 16.77 -2.18
N THR A 31 -12.15 15.49 -2.48
CA THR A 31 -11.30 14.43 -1.93
C THR A 31 -10.25 14.00 -2.96
N VAL A 32 -9.32 13.12 -2.56
CA VAL A 32 -8.42 12.47 -3.52
C VAL A 32 -9.22 11.70 -4.56
N VAL A 33 -10.29 10.99 -4.16
CA VAL A 33 -11.15 10.24 -5.10
C VAL A 33 -11.74 11.15 -6.17
N ASP A 34 -12.20 12.35 -5.81
CA ASP A 34 -12.73 13.32 -6.79
C ASP A 34 -11.67 13.71 -7.83
N ARG A 35 -10.38 13.69 -7.46
CA ARG A 35 -9.26 13.97 -8.38
C ARG A 35 -8.93 12.77 -9.26
N LEU A 36 -9.14 11.54 -8.77
CA LEU A 36 -8.91 10.32 -9.55
C LEU A 36 -10.00 10.08 -10.60
N LEU A 37 -11.15 10.77 -10.52
CA LEU A 37 -12.20 10.74 -11.53
C LEU A 37 -11.77 11.40 -12.85
N ASP A 38 -10.94 12.43 -12.79
CA ASP A 38 -10.51 13.21 -13.93
C ASP A 38 -9.04 12.86 -14.29
N PRO A 39 -8.72 12.43 -15.54
CA PRO A 39 -7.35 12.24 -15.95
C PRO A 39 -6.55 13.56 -15.98
N ASP A 40 -7.22 14.71 -16.18
CA ASP A 40 -6.62 16.03 -16.23
C ASP A 40 -6.79 16.76 -14.89
N VAL A 41 -6.21 16.21 -13.83
CA VAL A 41 -6.32 16.77 -12.47
C VAL A 41 -5.85 18.22 -12.43
N THR A 42 -6.77 19.11 -12.08
CA THR A 42 -6.45 20.53 -11.90
C THR A 42 -5.50 20.72 -10.71
N PRO A 43 -4.36 21.42 -10.87
CA PRO A 43 -3.40 21.69 -9.82
C PRO A 43 -4.03 22.37 -8.60
N ALA A 44 -3.55 22.05 -7.40
CA ALA A 44 -3.99 22.69 -6.18
C ALA A 44 -3.59 24.18 -6.16
N SER A 45 -4.50 25.02 -5.65
CA SER A 45 -4.33 26.47 -5.59
C SER A 45 -4.75 27.10 -4.24
N GLY A 46 -4.90 26.26 -3.23
CA GLY A 46 -5.27 26.69 -1.88
C GLY A 46 -4.04 27.05 -1.02
N GLU A 47 -4.22 26.95 0.29
CA GLU A 47 -3.19 27.27 1.27
C GLU A 47 -2.05 26.24 1.24
N PRO A 48 -0.79 26.67 1.27
CA PRO A 48 0.36 25.78 1.41
C PRO A 48 0.65 25.48 2.90
N TYR A 49 1.02 24.25 3.18
CA TYR A 49 1.49 23.77 4.48
C TYR A 49 2.87 23.14 4.31
N ALA A 50 3.76 23.26 5.29
CA ALA A 50 4.98 22.46 5.29
C ALA A 50 4.60 20.98 5.48
N LEU A 51 5.14 20.09 4.64
CA LEU A 51 4.84 18.67 4.70
C LEU A 51 5.21 18.04 6.06
N ALA A 52 6.25 18.59 6.71
CA ALA A 52 6.69 18.16 8.03
C ALA A 52 5.73 18.54 9.18
N ASP A 53 4.86 19.53 8.97
CA ASP A 53 3.95 20.04 10.00
C ASP A 53 2.57 19.38 9.96
N VAL A 54 2.28 18.59 8.93
CA VAL A 54 0.99 17.92 8.76
C VAL A 54 1.06 16.44 9.13
N THR A 55 -0.05 15.88 9.57
CA THR A 55 -0.20 14.44 9.73
C THR A 55 -0.85 13.87 8.47
N LEU A 56 -0.11 13.03 7.73
CA LEU A 56 -0.65 12.36 6.56
C LEU A 56 -1.62 11.24 6.97
N CYS A 57 -2.73 11.17 6.27
CA CYS A 57 -3.67 10.05 6.31
C CYS A 57 -3.37 9.09 5.15
N ALA A 58 -4.01 7.92 5.13
CA ALA A 58 -4.10 7.15 3.90
C ALA A 58 -4.69 8.05 2.79
N PRO A 59 -4.15 8.06 1.57
CA PRO A 59 -4.60 8.97 0.51
C PRO A 59 -6.11 8.88 0.23
N VAL A 60 -6.67 7.66 0.23
CA VAL A 60 -8.11 7.40 0.32
C VAL A 60 -8.36 6.69 1.65
N PRO A 61 -8.84 7.39 2.70
CA PRO A 61 -8.94 6.83 4.05
C PRO A 61 -9.88 5.62 4.15
N HIS A 62 -10.91 5.59 3.33
CA HIS A 62 -11.91 4.53 3.30
C HIS A 62 -12.10 4.03 1.85
N PRO A 63 -11.15 3.26 1.29
CA PRO A 63 -11.33 2.67 -0.02
C PRO A 63 -12.53 1.71 0.00
N ARG A 64 -13.31 1.66 -1.10
CA ARG A 64 -14.44 0.73 -1.21
C ARG A 64 -13.99 -0.72 -1.20
N ALA A 65 -12.88 -1.01 -1.90
CA ALA A 65 -12.27 -2.32 -1.97
C ALA A 65 -10.74 -2.23 -1.88
N ILE A 66 -10.14 -3.27 -1.29
CA ILE A 66 -8.70 -3.49 -1.28
C ILE A 66 -8.48 -4.92 -1.74
N PHE A 67 -7.97 -5.08 -2.95
CA PHE A 67 -7.54 -6.36 -3.49
C PHE A 67 -6.05 -6.58 -3.19
N GLY A 68 -5.65 -7.83 -3.02
CA GLY A 68 -4.25 -8.22 -2.95
C GLY A 68 -3.97 -9.37 -3.90
N VAL A 69 -2.74 -9.44 -4.42
CA VAL A 69 -2.28 -10.51 -5.31
C VAL A 69 -1.19 -11.31 -4.60
N GLY A 70 -1.46 -12.58 -4.35
CA GLY A 70 -0.50 -13.50 -3.75
C GLY A 70 0.49 -14.07 -4.78
N LEU A 71 1.72 -14.38 -4.32
CA LEU A 71 2.77 -15.06 -5.13
C LEU A 71 3.06 -14.39 -6.48
N ASN A 72 3.14 -13.08 -6.53
CA ASN A 72 3.30 -12.34 -7.78
C ASN A 72 4.75 -11.88 -8.07
N TYR A 73 5.74 -12.36 -7.30
CA TYR A 73 7.16 -12.15 -7.59
C TYR A 73 7.86 -13.49 -7.78
N GLU A 74 8.64 -13.65 -8.86
CA GLU A 74 9.33 -14.89 -9.14
C GLU A 74 10.28 -15.31 -8.02
N ALA A 75 11.07 -14.37 -7.48
CA ALA A 75 11.99 -14.64 -6.38
C ALA A 75 11.25 -15.10 -5.12
N HIS A 76 10.09 -14.52 -4.82
CA HIS A 76 9.27 -14.91 -3.68
C HIS A 76 8.65 -16.29 -3.85
N ALA A 77 8.17 -16.63 -5.04
CA ALA A 77 7.69 -17.99 -5.34
C ALA A 77 8.80 -19.03 -5.15
N ARG A 78 10.01 -18.75 -5.61
CA ARG A 78 11.19 -19.63 -5.39
C ARG A 78 11.56 -19.75 -3.91
N GLU A 79 11.54 -18.64 -3.17
CA GLU A 79 11.83 -18.59 -1.74
C GLU A 79 10.88 -19.47 -0.91
N THR A 80 9.60 -19.47 -1.26
CA THR A 80 8.56 -20.28 -0.58
C THR A 80 8.43 -21.69 -1.12
N GLY A 81 9.15 -22.03 -2.19
CA GLY A 81 9.07 -23.34 -2.86
C GLY A 81 7.75 -23.56 -3.60
N ALA A 82 7.03 -22.49 -3.91
CA ALA A 82 5.78 -22.54 -4.65
C ALA A 82 6.03 -22.61 -6.16
N GLU A 83 5.12 -23.27 -6.88
CA GLU A 83 5.08 -23.20 -8.35
C GLU A 83 4.61 -21.80 -8.78
N LEU A 84 5.08 -21.35 -9.95
CA LEU A 84 4.64 -20.08 -10.52
C LEU A 84 3.17 -20.18 -10.90
N PRO A 85 2.32 -19.23 -10.46
CA PRO A 85 0.90 -19.27 -10.78
C PRO A 85 0.66 -19.00 -12.27
N GLU A 86 -0.32 -19.70 -12.85
CA GLU A 86 -0.74 -19.49 -14.25
C GLU A 86 -1.65 -18.26 -14.42
N GLN A 87 -2.22 -17.77 -13.32
CA GLN A 87 -3.07 -16.58 -13.26
C GLN A 87 -2.95 -15.90 -11.89
N PRO A 88 -3.31 -14.61 -11.74
CA PRO A 88 -3.24 -13.91 -10.48
C PRO A 88 -4.03 -14.60 -9.37
N ILE A 89 -3.41 -14.83 -8.21
CA ILE A 89 -4.07 -15.35 -7.01
C ILE A 89 -4.62 -14.15 -6.23
N VAL A 90 -5.91 -13.89 -6.37
CA VAL A 90 -6.54 -12.70 -5.77
C VAL A 90 -7.17 -13.02 -4.42
N PHE A 91 -6.96 -12.12 -3.46
CA PHE A 91 -7.67 -12.09 -2.19
C PHE A 91 -8.14 -10.67 -1.88
N MET A 92 -8.94 -10.51 -0.83
CA MET A 92 -9.40 -9.20 -0.39
C MET A 92 -8.95 -8.90 1.04
N LYS A 93 -8.54 -7.65 1.27
CA LYS A 93 -8.44 -7.05 2.60
C LYS A 93 -9.74 -6.27 2.88
N LEU A 94 -10.10 -6.15 4.16
CA LEU A 94 -11.25 -5.34 4.53
C LEU A 94 -10.93 -3.84 4.39
N PRO A 95 -11.89 -2.99 4.04
CA PRO A 95 -11.69 -1.54 4.02
C PRO A 95 -11.15 -0.96 5.34
N SER A 96 -11.51 -1.57 6.49
CA SER A 96 -11.00 -1.20 7.82
C SER A 96 -9.52 -1.51 8.04
N SER A 97 -8.89 -2.28 7.15
CA SER A 97 -7.45 -2.52 7.19
C SER A 97 -6.63 -1.31 6.72
N SER A 98 -7.22 -0.41 5.91
CA SER A 98 -6.57 0.82 5.45
C SER A 98 -6.08 1.66 6.63
N ALA A 99 -4.81 2.03 6.62
CA ALA A 99 -4.17 2.80 7.68
C ALA A 99 -3.29 3.92 7.12
N PRO A 100 -3.09 5.00 7.89
CA PRO A 100 -2.15 6.05 7.52
C PRO A 100 -0.72 5.54 7.33
N PRO A 101 0.09 6.17 6.47
CA PRO A 101 1.47 5.77 6.19
C PRO A 101 2.39 5.77 7.42
N GLY A 102 2.07 6.58 8.45
CA GLY A 102 2.79 6.66 9.73
C GLY A 102 1.97 6.17 10.92
N GLY A 103 0.77 5.61 10.69
CA GLY A 103 -0.11 5.13 11.75
C GLY A 103 0.32 3.77 12.29
N PRO A 104 0.03 3.46 13.58
CA PRO A 104 0.41 2.18 14.16
C PRO A 104 -0.38 1.01 13.54
N VAL A 105 0.31 -0.07 13.22
CA VAL A 105 -0.30 -1.38 12.96
C VAL A 105 -0.58 -2.06 14.30
N ARG A 106 -1.84 -2.37 14.55
CA ARG A 106 -2.29 -3.02 15.79
C ARG A 106 -2.32 -4.54 15.61
N CYS A 107 -1.31 -5.22 16.14
CA CYS A 107 -1.24 -6.68 16.12
C CYS A 107 -2.37 -7.29 16.97
N PRO A 108 -3.32 -8.03 16.40
CA PRO A 108 -4.40 -8.64 17.19
C PRO A 108 -3.87 -9.64 18.22
N ALA A 109 -4.47 -9.69 19.42
CA ALA A 109 -4.02 -10.55 20.54
C ALA A 109 -3.94 -12.05 20.20
N VAL A 110 -4.63 -12.50 19.15
CA VAL A 110 -4.60 -13.90 18.67
C VAL A 110 -3.46 -14.19 17.69
N VAL A 111 -2.76 -13.16 17.21
CA VAL A 111 -1.66 -13.28 16.22
C VAL A 111 -0.34 -13.41 16.97
N ARG A 112 0.51 -14.35 16.51
CA ARG A 112 1.84 -14.62 17.06
C ARG A 112 2.94 -14.52 16.00
N ARG A 113 2.58 -14.45 14.74
CA ARG A 113 3.49 -14.42 13.60
C ARG A 113 3.08 -13.31 12.66
N LEU A 114 3.32 -12.06 13.10
CA LEU A 114 3.07 -10.87 12.29
C LEU A 114 4.25 -10.64 11.35
N ASP A 115 3.97 -10.35 10.07
CA ASP A 115 4.98 -10.20 9.04
C ASP A 115 4.69 -8.99 8.15
N TYR A 116 5.71 -8.43 7.55
CA TYR A 116 5.67 -7.30 6.61
C TYR A 116 5.69 -7.80 5.17
N GLU A 117 5.09 -7.05 4.27
CA GLU A 117 5.11 -7.28 2.82
C GLU A 117 5.11 -5.95 2.07
N CYS A 118 6.30 -5.51 1.62
CA CYS A 118 6.45 -4.32 0.76
C CYS A 118 5.77 -4.54 -0.59
N GLU A 119 4.89 -3.63 -0.99
CA GLU A 119 4.16 -3.74 -2.24
C GLU A 119 4.03 -2.42 -2.99
N LEU A 120 4.10 -2.50 -4.32
CA LEU A 120 3.53 -1.49 -5.19
C LEU A 120 2.01 -1.57 -5.07
N ALA A 121 1.35 -0.45 -4.80
CA ALA A 121 -0.10 -0.36 -4.79
C ALA A 121 -0.60 0.39 -6.02
N ILE A 122 -1.58 -0.18 -6.71
CA ILE A 122 -2.31 0.47 -7.80
C ILE A 122 -3.52 1.17 -7.21
N VAL A 123 -3.80 2.40 -7.62
CA VAL A 123 -4.99 3.16 -7.24
C VAL A 123 -5.85 3.38 -8.48
N MET A 124 -7.10 2.92 -8.42
CA MET A 124 -8.00 2.96 -9.55
C MET A 124 -8.60 4.36 -9.77
N GLY A 125 -8.79 4.71 -11.02
CA GLY A 125 -9.52 5.87 -11.48
C GLY A 125 -10.86 5.52 -12.10
N ALA A 126 -11.46 6.46 -12.83
CA ALA A 126 -12.68 6.21 -13.58
C ALA A 126 -12.46 5.20 -14.70
N ASP A 127 -13.54 4.54 -15.13
CA ASP A 127 -13.60 3.66 -16.31
C ASP A 127 -12.58 2.50 -16.28
N GLY A 128 -12.22 2.01 -15.08
CA GLY A 128 -11.27 0.90 -14.92
C GLY A 128 -9.81 1.26 -15.23
N ARG A 129 -9.47 2.53 -15.38
CA ARG A 129 -8.09 2.96 -15.62
C ARG A 129 -7.26 2.98 -14.33
N ILE A 130 -5.98 2.76 -14.45
CA ILE A 130 -5.01 3.04 -13.39
C ILE A 130 -4.84 4.55 -13.29
N ALA A 131 -5.21 5.15 -12.14
CA ALA A 131 -5.05 6.58 -11.91
C ALA A 131 -3.67 6.93 -11.34
N GLY A 132 -3.05 6.01 -10.62
CA GLY A 132 -1.73 6.21 -10.04
C GLY A 132 -1.27 5.05 -9.17
N TYR A 133 -0.17 5.29 -8.49
CA TYR A 133 0.52 4.29 -7.67
C TYR A 133 0.88 4.85 -6.30
N ALA A 134 1.03 3.97 -5.33
CA ALA A 134 1.45 4.29 -3.98
C ALA A 134 2.32 3.17 -3.39
N VAL A 135 2.89 3.43 -2.21
CA VAL A 135 3.59 2.42 -1.40
C VAL A 135 2.59 1.78 -0.45
N ALA A 136 2.67 0.47 -0.23
CA ALA A 136 1.86 -0.22 0.76
C ALA A 136 2.64 -1.29 1.53
N ASP A 137 2.13 -1.62 2.72
CA ASP A 137 2.50 -2.81 3.48
C ASP A 137 1.28 -3.74 3.58
N ASP A 138 1.36 -4.92 2.98
CA ASP A 138 0.36 -5.97 3.14
C ASP A 138 0.63 -6.80 4.40
N VAL A 139 0.50 -6.16 5.55
CA VAL A 139 0.81 -6.79 6.85
C VAL A 139 0.01 -8.08 7.03
N SER A 140 0.73 -9.16 7.33
CA SER A 140 0.25 -10.53 7.27
C SER A 140 0.33 -11.24 8.62
N ALA A 141 -0.78 -11.81 9.07
CA ALA A 141 -0.83 -12.72 10.21
C ALA A 141 -0.60 -14.16 9.74
N ARG A 142 0.68 -14.61 9.69
CA ARG A 142 1.08 -15.88 9.08
C ARG A 142 0.46 -17.10 9.73
N ASP A 143 0.27 -17.07 11.03
CA ASP A 143 -0.39 -18.16 11.77
C ASP A 143 -1.89 -18.31 11.43
N LEU A 144 -2.57 -17.21 11.11
CA LEU A 144 -3.93 -17.25 10.58
C LEU A 144 -3.93 -17.68 9.11
N GLN A 145 -3.02 -17.15 8.30
CA GLN A 145 -2.89 -17.47 6.88
C GLN A 145 -2.67 -18.98 6.64
N GLN A 146 -1.85 -19.63 7.47
CA GLN A 146 -1.56 -21.07 7.37
C GLN A 146 -2.71 -21.96 7.84
N ARG A 147 -3.52 -21.46 8.79
CA ARG A 147 -4.59 -22.24 9.42
C ARG A 147 -5.93 -22.14 8.71
N GLU A 148 -6.20 -20.98 8.10
CA GLU A 148 -7.50 -20.66 7.53
C GLU A 148 -7.49 -20.81 6.01
N LEU A 149 -8.59 -21.34 5.43
CA LEU A 149 -8.71 -21.53 3.99
C LEU A 149 -8.82 -20.20 3.22
N GLN A 150 -9.36 -19.16 3.87
CA GLN A 150 -9.52 -17.82 3.29
C GLN A 150 -8.63 -16.82 4.03
N TRP A 151 -7.92 -16.00 3.30
CA TRP A 151 -6.91 -15.09 3.87
C TRP A 151 -7.48 -13.79 4.46
N THR A 152 -8.80 -13.57 4.35
CA THR A 152 -9.44 -12.31 4.79
C THR A 152 -9.06 -11.91 6.22
N ARG A 153 -9.06 -12.84 7.17
CA ARG A 153 -8.68 -12.53 8.56
C ARG A 153 -7.17 -12.39 8.77
N ALA A 154 -6.39 -13.09 7.96
CA ALA A 154 -4.93 -13.04 8.02
C ALA A 154 -4.38 -11.73 7.42
N LYS A 155 -5.06 -11.18 6.43
CA LYS A 155 -4.64 -10.03 5.63
C LYS A 155 -5.49 -8.77 5.88
N GLY A 156 -6.74 -8.91 6.34
CA GLY A 156 -7.72 -7.82 6.44
C GLY A 156 -8.07 -7.39 7.85
N PHE A 157 -7.26 -7.66 8.87
CA PHE A 157 -7.49 -7.12 10.20
C PHE A 157 -7.25 -5.61 10.24
N ASP A 158 -7.86 -4.91 11.20
CA ASP A 158 -7.78 -3.45 11.32
C ASP A 158 -6.33 -2.97 11.32
N THR A 159 -6.05 -1.93 10.54
CA THR A 159 -4.73 -1.31 10.37
C THR A 159 -3.66 -2.17 9.67
N SER A 160 -4.01 -3.31 9.08
CA SER A 160 -3.05 -4.21 8.40
C SER A 160 -2.64 -3.75 7.00
N CYS A 161 -3.06 -2.58 6.56
CA CYS A 161 -2.67 -2.00 5.27
C CYS A 161 -2.27 -0.53 5.44
N PRO A 162 -1.11 -0.22 6.04
CA PRO A 162 -0.53 1.12 5.94
C PRO A 162 -0.17 1.41 4.48
N TRP A 163 -0.56 2.58 3.95
CA TRP A 163 -0.26 2.93 2.58
C TRP A 163 -0.25 4.42 2.30
N GLY A 164 0.42 4.82 1.24
CA GLY A 164 0.62 6.19 0.82
C GLY A 164 2.10 6.42 0.43
N PRO A 165 2.75 7.51 0.86
CA PRO A 165 2.25 8.64 1.64
C PRO A 165 1.27 9.52 0.85
N TRP A 166 1.24 9.37 -0.47
CA TRP A 166 0.36 9.99 -1.45
C TRP A 166 0.08 9.02 -2.60
N VAL A 167 -0.83 9.37 -3.48
CA VAL A 167 -0.98 8.76 -4.80
C VAL A 167 -0.15 9.57 -5.78
N THR A 168 0.85 8.95 -6.40
CA THR A 168 1.57 9.51 -7.54
C THR A 168 0.79 9.15 -8.80
N THR A 169 0.32 10.15 -9.55
CA THR A 169 -0.48 9.93 -10.77
C THR A 169 0.31 9.16 -11.83
N ALA A 170 -0.40 8.37 -12.64
CA ALA A 170 0.22 7.42 -13.56
C ALA A 170 1.14 8.08 -14.60
N ASP A 171 0.87 9.33 -14.98
CA ASP A 171 1.70 10.12 -15.90
C ASP A 171 3.10 10.44 -15.32
N GLU A 172 3.25 10.45 -13.99
CA GLU A 172 4.55 10.62 -13.32
C GLU A 172 5.30 9.29 -13.06
N VAL A 173 4.71 8.15 -13.43
CA VAL A 173 5.32 6.82 -13.29
C VAL A 173 5.42 6.16 -14.67
N PRO A 174 6.45 6.50 -15.46
CA PRO A 174 6.53 6.08 -16.86
C PRO A 174 6.69 4.56 -17.03
N ASP A 175 7.29 3.89 -16.06
CA ASP A 175 7.47 2.43 -16.07
C ASP A 175 7.22 1.83 -14.69
N PRO A 176 5.98 1.44 -14.38
CA PRO A 176 5.66 0.80 -13.09
C PRO A 176 6.23 -0.62 -12.94
N ARG A 177 6.80 -1.20 -13.99
CA ARG A 177 7.51 -2.49 -13.95
C ARG A 177 9.01 -2.36 -13.73
N ASN A 178 9.52 -1.18 -13.43
CA ASN A 178 10.94 -0.97 -13.15
C ASN A 178 11.16 0.03 -12.01
N LEU A 179 10.60 -0.27 -10.85
CA LEU A 179 10.75 0.52 -9.63
C LEU A 179 11.45 -0.35 -8.57
N ARG A 180 12.53 0.18 -7.97
CA ARG A 180 13.14 -0.46 -6.81
C ARG A 180 12.22 -0.31 -5.61
N LEU A 181 12.10 -1.39 -4.81
CA LEU A 181 11.35 -1.38 -3.55
C LEU A 181 12.15 -2.04 -2.44
N THR A 182 12.10 -1.45 -1.24
CA THR A 182 12.88 -1.91 -0.08
C THR A 182 12.05 -1.89 1.19
N THR A 183 12.30 -2.85 2.08
CA THR A 183 11.79 -2.85 3.46
C THR A 183 12.95 -2.87 4.44
N HIS A 184 12.86 -2.01 5.44
CA HIS A 184 13.71 -2.04 6.62
C HIS A 184 12.86 -2.27 7.87
N VAL A 185 13.32 -3.12 8.77
CA VAL A 185 12.74 -3.29 10.12
C VAL A 185 13.80 -2.86 11.13
N ASN A 186 13.48 -1.84 11.93
CA ASN A 186 14.43 -1.23 12.89
C ASN A 186 15.76 -0.81 12.23
N GLY A 187 15.70 -0.33 10.99
CA GLY A 187 16.86 0.06 10.20
C GLY A 187 17.63 -1.07 9.53
N GLU A 188 17.26 -2.34 9.76
CA GLU A 188 17.86 -3.50 9.09
C GLU A 188 17.12 -3.78 7.77
N LEU A 189 17.87 -3.84 6.67
CA LEU A 189 17.32 -4.18 5.35
C LEU A 189 16.81 -5.63 5.33
N ARG A 190 15.56 -5.81 4.92
CA ARG A 190 14.84 -7.09 4.86
C ARG A 190 14.45 -7.49 3.45
N GLN A 191 13.89 -6.58 2.69
CA GLN A 191 13.53 -6.79 1.29
C GLN A 191 14.26 -5.73 0.44
N ASP A 192 14.81 -6.15 -0.70
CA ASP A 192 15.42 -5.28 -1.71
C ASP A 192 15.20 -5.93 -3.06
N SER A 193 14.33 -5.36 -3.87
CA SER A 193 13.91 -5.93 -5.14
C SER A 193 13.52 -4.83 -6.13
N ASN A 194 13.00 -5.25 -7.28
CA ASN A 194 12.49 -4.39 -8.33
C ASN A 194 11.17 -4.95 -8.87
N THR A 195 10.23 -4.08 -9.23
CA THR A 195 8.94 -4.50 -9.81
C THR A 195 9.08 -5.22 -11.16
N SER A 196 10.27 -5.24 -11.76
CA SER A 196 10.56 -6.08 -12.93
C SER A 196 10.53 -7.58 -12.65
N ASP A 197 10.57 -7.99 -11.37
CA ASP A 197 10.41 -9.39 -10.93
C ASP A 197 8.95 -9.83 -10.80
N LEU A 198 7.98 -8.91 -11.01
CA LEU A 198 6.54 -9.21 -11.04
C LEU A 198 6.23 -10.24 -12.14
N ILE A 199 5.52 -11.31 -11.78
CA ILE A 199 4.98 -12.32 -12.70
C ILE A 199 3.90 -11.68 -13.56
N PHE A 200 2.88 -11.07 -12.93
CA PHE A 200 1.82 -10.32 -13.57
C PHE A 200 2.01 -8.83 -13.30
N GLY A 201 2.16 -8.03 -14.35
CA GLY A 201 2.33 -6.58 -14.25
C GLY A 201 1.05 -5.87 -13.81
N PRO A 202 1.16 -4.56 -13.44
CA PRO A 202 0.02 -3.80 -12.94
C PRO A 202 -1.21 -3.83 -13.86
N GLN A 203 -1.04 -3.65 -15.17
CA GLN A 203 -2.16 -3.64 -16.12
C GLN A 203 -2.77 -5.04 -16.27
N GLU A 204 -1.95 -6.09 -16.29
CA GLU A 204 -2.41 -7.49 -16.38
C GLU A 204 -3.30 -7.87 -15.18
N VAL A 205 -2.93 -7.41 -13.97
CA VAL A 205 -3.72 -7.62 -12.75
C VAL A 205 -5.06 -6.87 -12.83
N VAL A 206 -5.05 -5.62 -13.31
CA VAL A 206 -6.27 -4.83 -13.49
C VAL A 206 -7.19 -5.48 -14.52
N ASP A 207 -6.67 -5.88 -15.67
CA ASP A 207 -7.44 -6.52 -16.75
C ASP A 207 -8.07 -7.81 -16.25
N PHE A 208 -7.33 -8.65 -15.50
CA PHE A 208 -7.84 -9.87 -14.90
C PHE A 208 -8.99 -9.63 -13.91
N LEU A 209 -8.88 -8.60 -13.06
CA LEU A 209 -9.96 -8.25 -12.12
C LEU A 209 -11.19 -7.72 -12.84
N LEU A 210 -11.02 -6.93 -13.90
CA LEU A 210 -12.13 -6.37 -14.70
C LEU A 210 -12.96 -7.43 -15.45
N GLU A 211 -12.43 -8.64 -15.65
CA GLU A 211 -13.21 -9.75 -16.22
C GLU A 211 -14.44 -10.12 -15.36
N THR A 212 -14.35 -9.90 -14.03
CA THR A 212 -15.38 -10.36 -13.09
C THR A 212 -15.82 -9.31 -12.08
N CYS A 213 -15.03 -8.25 -11.86
CA CYS A 213 -15.28 -7.25 -10.84
C CYS A 213 -15.40 -5.85 -11.45
N THR A 214 -16.27 -5.02 -10.88
CA THR A 214 -16.25 -3.58 -11.15
C THR A 214 -15.21 -2.93 -10.23
N LEU A 215 -14.22 -2.27 -10.82
CA LEU A 215 -13.26 -1.45 -10.10
C LEU A 215 -13.69 0.01 -10.15
N GLU A 216 -13.72 0.67 -8.99
CA GLU A 216 -14.17 2.05 -8.86
C GLU A 216 -13.02 2.99 -8.46
N PRO A 217 -13.13 4.30 -8.71
CA PRO A 217 -12.12 5.27 -8.33
C PRO A 217 -11.81 5.20 -6.83
N GLY A 218 -10.52 5.08 -6.50
CA GLY A 218 -10.06 4.92 -5.13
C GLY A 218 -10.01 3.48 -4.62
N ASP A 219 -10.44 2.47 -5.40
CA ASP A 219 -10.14 1.07 -5.09
C ASP A 219 -8.64 0.85 -5.15
N LEU A 220 -8.11 0.03 -4.23
CA LEU A 220 -6.70 -0.25 -4.07
C LEU A 220 -6.41 -1.69 -4.49
N ILE A 221 -5.31 -1.89 -5.23
CA ILE A 221 -4.83 -3.22 -5.59
C ILE A 221 -3.36 -3.32 -5.18
N LEU A 222 -3.05 -4.22 -4.26
CA LEU A 222 -1.72 -4.57 -3.81
C LEU A 222 -1.16 -5.62 -4.75
N THR A 223 0.02 -5.36 -5.34
CA THR A 223 0.51 -6.17 -6.48
C THR A 223 1.33 -7.39 -6.10
N GLY A 224 1.46 -7.68 -4.82
CA GLY A 224 2.31 -8.75 -4.31
C GLY A 224 3.65 -8.24 -3.79
N THR A 225 4.29 -9.06 -2.97
CA THR A 225 5.55 -8.75 -2.29
C THR A 225 6.72 -9.55 -2.85
N PRO A 226 7.94 -8.99 -2.88
CA PRO A 226 9.16 -9.72 -3.23
C PRO A 226 9.64 -10.64 -2.10
N SER A 227 10.71 -11.38 -2.36
CA SER A 227 11.43 -12.18 -1.35
C SER A 227 11.97 -11.34 -0.19
N GLY A 228 12.30 -11.99 0.93
CA GLY A 228 12.83 -11.37 2.14
C GLY A 228 11.77 -11.15 3.23
N VAL A 229 10.59 -11.78 3.11
CA VAL A 229 9.58 -11.77 4.19
C VAL A 229 10.11 -12.50 5.43
N GLY A 230 9.67 -12.06 6.61
CA GLY A 230 10.15 -12.59 7.88
C GLY A 230 9.92 -14.09 8.06
N GLN A 231 8.81 -14.62 7.52
CA GLN A 231 8.50 -16.04 7.55
C GLN A 231 9.54 -16.90 6.83
N SER A 232 10.15 -16.40 5.77
CA SER A 232 11.11 -17.15 4.94
C SER A 232 12.55 -17.04 5.41
N MET A 233 12.83 -16.26 6.45
CA MET A 233 14.16 -16.16 7.04
C MET A 233 14.57 -17.43 7.79
N ASP A 234 15.85 -17.67 7.96
CA ASP A 234 16.39 -18.78 8.75
C ASP A 234 17.28 -18.25 9.89
N PRO A 235 16.82 -18.28 11.17
CA PRO A 235 15.46 -18.64 11.60
C PRO A 235 14.41 -17.58 11.20
N PRO A 236 13.10 -17.93 11.13
CA PRO A 236 12.03 -16.97 10.86
C PRO A 236 12.01 -15.79 11.84
N ARG A 237 11.77 -14.57 11.33
CA ARG A 237 11.80 -13.32 12.11
C ARG A 237 10.51 -12.55 11.89
N PHE A 238 9.60 -12.63 12.87
CA PHE A 238 8.32 -11.92 12.86
C PHE A 238 8.42 -10.57 13.54
N LEU A 239 7.45 -9.71 13.25
CA LEU A 239 7.33 -8.38 13.87
C LEU A 239 6.83 -8.49 15.31
N GLU A 240 7.40 -7.67 16.20
CA GLU A 240 7.07 -7.59 17.61
C GLU A 240 6.58 -6.18 17.99
N ASP A 241 6.00 -6.05 19.20
CA ASP A 241 5.60 -4.74 19.73
C ASP A 241 6.78 -3.79 19.84
N GLY A 242 6.65 -2.61 19.30
CA GLY A 242 7.70 -1.59 19.26
C GLY A 242 8.55 -1.59 18.00
N ASP A 243 8.48 -2.62 17.15
CA ASP A 243 9.18 -2.61 15.87
C ASP A 243 8.68 -1.46 14.98
N VAL A 244 9.60 -0.96 14.16
CA VAL A 244 9.30 0.07 13.14
C VAL A 244 9.61 -0.51 11.77
N VAL A 245 8.60 -0.52 10.92
CA VAL A 245 8.71 -0.94 9.51
C VAL A 245 8.77 0.29 8.64
N ARG A 246 9.82 0.38 7.80
CA ARG A 246 9.99 1.43 6.79
C ARG A 246 10.05 0.81 5.41
N ILE A 247 9.14 1.23 4.56
CA ILE A 247 9.02 0.76 3.17
C ILE A 247 9.19 1.94 2.23
N GLU A 248 9.99 1.72 1.18
CA GLU A 248 10.22 2.71 0.12
C GLU A 248 10.03 2.06 -1.24
N VAL A 249 9.30 2.76 -2.13
CA VAL A 249 9.24 2.43 -3.54
C VAL A 249 9.75 3.64 -4.32
N GLU A 250 10.69 3.41 -5.20
CA GLU A 250 11.37 4.43 -5.99
C GLU A 250 10.39 5.38 -6.68
N GLY A 251 10.57 6.69 -6.49
CA GLY A 251 9.71 7.72 -7.07
C GLY A 251 8.34 7.91 -6.40
N LEU A 252 7.87 6.96 -5.60
CA LEU A 252 6.55 7.01 -4.97
C LEU A 252 6.59 7.54 -3.52
N GLY A 253 7.72 7.42 -2.84
CA GLY A 253 7.90 7.90 -1.48
C GLY A 253 8.14 6.79 -0.47
N VAL A 254 7.89 7.11 0.80
CA VAL A 254 8.19 6.26 1.95
C VAL A 254 6.99 6.21 2.88
N ILE A 255 6.67 5.02 3.38
CA ILE A 255 5.83 4.84 4.56
C ILE A 255 6.69 4.32 5.71
N GLU A 256 6.41 4.77 6.94
CA GLU A 256 7.12 4.29 8.12
C GLU A 256 6.15 4.22 9.29
N HIS A 257 5.90 3.03 9.79
CA HIS A 257 4.88 2.80 10.80
C HIS A 257 5.34 1.88 11.93
N PRO A 258 4.94 2.15 13.18
CA PRO A 258 5.25 1.29 14.31
C PRO A 258 4.25 0.12 14.43
N ILE A 259 4.74 -1.00 14.96
CA ILE A 259 3.92 -2.12 15.40
C ILE A 259 3.50 -1.91 16.86
N ARG A 260 2.24 -2.18 17.18
CA ARG A 260 1.70 -2.12 18.53
C ARG A 260 0.89 -3.37 18.84
N ALA A 261 1.16 -3.99 19.97
CA ALA A 261 0.30 -5.05 20.48
C ALA A 261 -1.12 -4.50 20.74
N ALA A 262 -2.15 -5.26 20.37
CA ALA A 262 -3.49 -4.94 20.81
C ALA A 262 -3.57 -5.10 22.33
N GLY A 263 -3.95 -4.02 23.01
CA GLY A 263 -4.14 -4.03 24.47
C GLY A 263 -5.30 -4.92 24.92
#